data_53f07a3dfb8627161830cac8c8466ba7
#
_entry.id   53f07a3dfb8627161830cac8c8466ba7
#
_cell.length_a   1.000
_cell.length_b   1.000
_cell.length_c   1.000
_cell.angle_alpha   90.00
_cell.angle_beta   90.00
_cell.angle_gamma   90.00
#
_symmetry.space_group_name_H-M   'P 1'
#
loop_
_entity.id
_entity.type
_entity.pdbx_description
1 polymer ?
#
loop_
_entity_poly.entity_id
_entity_poly.type
_entity_poly.pdbx_seq_one_letter_code
_entity_poly.pdbx_strand_id
1 'polypeptide(L)'
;VTPANLHGTWELAEWNGEPLAEGTYCYIVFNRKDQTFEMYQKFDSMYGRHITGSFAIKNDPYQGYIISGSYDNGKGDWYQSYLVTRLLASGSMIWTAKDDVTDISRYKRCDEVPAEILKECKDLTEE
;
A
#
# COMPACT_ATOMS: atom_id res chain seq x y z
N VAL A 1 -15.73 -0.49 2.30
CA VAL A 1 -14.34 -0.04 2.44
C VAL A 1 -14.29 1.45 2.67
N THR A 2 -13.70 1.86 3.77
CA THR A 2 -13.58 3.26 4.16
C THR A 2 -12.16 3.51 4.65
N PRO A 3 -11.72 4.78 4.79
CA PRO A 3 -10.43 5.07 5.40
C PRO A 3 -10.29 4.45 6.80
N ALA A 4 -11.37 4.35 7.57
CA ALA A 4 -11.35 3.72 8.89
C ALA A 4 -11.06 2.22 8.81
N ASN A 5 -11.58 1.53 7.80
CA ASN A 5 -11.31 0.10 7.60
C ASN A 5 -9.85 -0.15 7.23
N LEU A 6 -9.23 0.78 6.52
CA LEU A 6 -7.85 0.68 6.07
C LEU A 6 -6.84 1.16 7.12
N HIS A 7 -7.29 1.93 8.11
CA HIS A 7 -6.39 2.50 9.10
C HIS A 7 -5.50 1.43 9.74
N GLY A 8 -4.20 1.74 9.82
CA GLY A 8 -3.22 0.86 10.43
C GLY A 8 -2.12 0.46 9.45
N THR A 9 -1.41 -0.59 9.81
CA THR A 9 -0.24 -1.06 9.07
C THR A 9 -0.54 -2.36 8.35
N TRP A 10 -0.13 -2.43 7.07
CA TRP A 10 -0.33 -3.59 6.22
C TRP A 10 0.98 -4.02 5.59
N GLU A 11 1.19 -5.33 5.53
CA GLU A 11 2.36 -5.92 4.87
C GLU A 11 1.92 -6.59 3.58
N LEU A 12 2.62 -6.31 2.48
CA LEU A 12 2.40 -7.02 1.22
C LEU A 12 2.92 -8.44 1.38
N ALA A 13 2.01 -9.40 1.40
CA ALA A 13 2.35 -10.79 1.64
C ALA A 13 2.59 -11.57 0.35
N GLU A 14 1.78 -11.30 -0.69
CA GLU A 14 1.86 -12.00 -1.97
C GLU A 14 1.57 -11.04 -3.11
N TRP A 15 2.21 -11.29 -4.24
CA TRP A 15 1.95 -10.60 -5.48
C TRP A 15 1.71 -11.65 -6.57
N ASN A 16 0.55 -11.58 -7.21
CA ASN A 16 0.12 -12.54 -8.23
C ASN A 16 0.20 -13.99 -7.77
N GLY A 17 -0.19 -14.21 -6.50
CA GLY A 17 -0.28 -15.54 -5.93
C GLY A 17 1.01 -16.13 -5.40
N GLU A 18 2.10 -15.36 -5.44
CA GLU A 18 3.39 -15.83 -4.97
C GLU A 18 3.98 -14.93 -3.88
N PRO A 19 4.72 -15.50 -2.91
CA PRO A 19 5.41 -14.71 -1.90
C PRO A 19 6.41 -13.76 -2.56
N LEU A 20 6.73 -12.67 -1.88
CA LEU A 20 7.74 -11.74 -2.36
C LEU A 20 9.12 -12.40 -2.37
N ALA A 21 9.96 -11.98 -3.32
CA ALA A 21 11.33 -12.47 -3.39
C ALA A 21 12.08 -12.14 -2.09
N GLU A 22 13.01 -13.00 -1.70
CA GLU A 22 13.81 -12.79 -0.51
C GLU A 22 14.54 -11.45 -0.57
N GLY A 23 14.52 -10.73 0.55
CA GLY A 23 15.12 -9.40 0.65
C GLY A 23 14.26 -8.27 0.14
N THR A 24 13.06 -8.56 -0.36
CA THR A 24 12.11 -7.53 -0.79
C THR A 24 10.97 -7.41 0.23
N TYR A 25 10.40 -6.22 0.31
CA TYR A 25 9.25 -5.98 1.22
C TYR A 25 8.47 -4.75 0.78
N CYS A 26 7.24 -4.67 1.26
CA CYS A 26 6.41 -3.47 1.15
C CYS A 26 5.46 -3.41 2.34
N TYR A 27 5.55 -2.32 3.11
CA TYR A 27 4.63 -2.04 4.21
C TYR A 27 3.95 -0.72 3.93
N ILE A 28 2.65 -0.66 4.18
CA ILE A 28 1.88 0.57 4.00
C ILE A 28 1.18 0.88 5.31
N VAL A 29 1.34 2.11 5.79
CA VAL A 29 0.65 2.62 6.98
C VAL A 29 -0.39 3.63 6.50
N PHE A 30 -1.66 3.35 6.75
CA PHE A 30 -2.75 4.24 6.39
C PHE A 30 -3.23 5.02 7.62
N ASN A 31 -3.38 6.34 7.47
CA ASN A 31 -3.91 7.21 8.50
C ASN A 31 -5.29 7.70 8.05
N ARG A 32 -6.34 7.26 8.76
CA ARG A 32 -7.72 7.58 8.40
C ARG A 32 -8.08 9.05 8.58
N LYS A 33 -7.48 9.70 9.57
CA LYS A 33 -7.84 11.07 9.93
C LYS A 33 -7.48 12.06 8.83
N ASP A 34 -6.28 11.92 8.29
CA ASP A 34 -5.77 12.83 7.28
C ASP A 34 -5.85 12.25 5.87
N GLN A 35 -6.26 10.99 5.75
CA GLN A 35 -6.24 10.22 4.50
C GLN A 35 -4.85 10.24 3.85
N THR A 36 -3.84 10.00 4.67
CA THR A 36 -2.45 9.93 4.25
C THR A 36 -1.90 8.52 4.41
N PHE A 37 -0.81 8.25 3.70
CA PHE A 37 -0.13 6.97 3.82
C PHE A 37 1.38 7.17 3.96
N GLU A 38 2.03 6.16 4.53
CA GLU A 38 3.47 6.00 4.51
C GLU A 38 3.76 4.63 3.93
N MET A 39 4.71 4.57 3.03
CA MET A 39 5.07 3.32 2.38
C MET A 39 6.56 3.04 2.59
N TYR A 40 6.86 1.85 3.08
CA TYR A 40 8.23 1.39 3.27
C TYR A 40 8.44 0.21 2.34
N GLN A 41 9.27 0.39 1.30
CA GLN A 41 9.40 -0.64 0.28
C GLN A 41 10.84 -0.81 -0.18
N LYS A 42 11.15 -2.04 -0.58
CA LYS A 42 12.42 -2.40 -1.20
C LYS A 42 12.12 -3.49 -2.22
N PHE A 43 12.30 -3.18 -3.48
CA PHE A 43 12.09 -4.15 -4.56
C PHE A 43 13.38 -4.36 -5.35
N ASP A 44 13.64 -3.55 -6.36
CA ASP A 44 14.80 -3.72 -7.23
C ASP A 44 15.94 -2.78 -6.87
N SER A 45 16.04 -2.37 -5.62
CA SER A 45 17.04 -1.40 -5.19
C SER A 45 17.89 -1.97 -4.07
N MET A 46 19.06 -1.40 -3.87
CA MET A 46 20.00 -1.85 -2.84
C MET A 46 19.60 -1.38 -1.44
N TYR A 47 18.60 -0.53 -1.32
CA TYR A 47 18.14 0.00 -0.04
C TYR A 47 16.64 0.21 -0.04
N GLY A 48 16.07 0.24 1.16
CA GLY A 48 14.66 0.53 1.33
C GLY A 48 14.34 2.00 1.17
N ARG A 49 13.08 2.31 0.87
CA ARG A 49 12.59 3.67 0.65
C ARG A 49 11.40 3.96 1.54
N HIS A 50 11.37 5.15 2.10
CA HIS A 50 10.21 5.67 2.82
C HIS A 50 9.53 6.73 1.95
N ILE A 51 8.29 6.49 1.59
CA ILE A 51 7.53 7.36 0.69
C ILE A 51 6.24 7.74 1.39
N THR A 52 5.87 9.01 1.32
CA THR A 52 4.63 9.50 1.91
C THR A 52 3.71 10.11 0.85
N GLY A 53 2.43 10.20 1.18
CA GLY A 53 1.46 10.79 0.29
C GLY A 53 0.06 10.77 0.88
N SER A 54 -0.93 10.95 0.03
CA SER A 54 -2.34 10.88 0.40
C SER A 54 -3.07 9.88 -0.46
N PHE A 55 -4.20 9.37 0.03
CA PHE A 55 -5.00 8.40 -0.70
C PHE A 55 -6.47 8.81 -0.70
N ALA A 56 -7.22 8.26 -1.65
CA ALA A 56 -8.64 8.46 -1.75
C ALA A 56 -9.32 7.15 -2.12
N ILE A 57 -10.54 6.98 -1.61
CA ILE A 57 -11.37 5.81 -1.91
C ILE A 57 -12.62 6.29 -2.62
N LYS A 58 -12.90 5.70 -3.77
CA LYS A 58 -14.09 5.99 -4.55
C LYS A 58 -14.97 4.75 -4.59
N ASN A 59 -16.25 4.91 -4.31
CA ASN A 59 -17.21 3.84 -4.44
C ASN A 59 -17.82 3.88 -5.85
N ASP A 60 -17.39 2.96 -6.70
CA ASP A 60 -17.90 2.86 -8.07
C ASP A 60 -19.07 1.87 -8.09
N PRO A 61 -20.25 2.25 -8.60
CA PRO A 61 -21.41 1.34 -8.58
C PRO A 61 -21.25 0.07 -9.40
N TYR A 62 -20.30 0.04 -10.32
CA TYR A 62 -20.06 -1.12 -11.18
C TYR A 62 -18.83 -1.93 -10.75
N GLN A 63 -17.79 -1.27 -10.26
CA GLN A 63 -16.50 -1.91 -9.96
C GLN A 63 -16.25 -2.12 -8.47
N GLY A 64 -17.00 -1.44 -7.61
CA GLY A 64 -16.80 -1.49 -6.17
C GLY A 64 -15.88 -0.37 -5.68
N TYR A 65 -15.08 -0.66 -4.66
CA TYR A 65 -14.23 0.38 -4.04
C TYR A 65 -12.88 0.47 -4.75
N ILE A 66 -12.53 1.68 -5.16
CA ILE A 66 -11.29 1.95 -5.86
C ILE A 66 -10.43 2.85 -4.97
N ILE A 67 -9.20 2.42 -4.70
CA ILE A 67 -8.23 3.22 -3.97
C ILE A 67 -7.20 3.79 -4.94
N SER A 68 -6.89 5.06 -4.77
CA SER A 68 -5.84 5.74 -5.54
C SER A 68 -5.01 6.59 -4.60
N GLY A 69 -3.82 6.97 -5.02
CA GLY A 69 -2.93 7.74 -4.18
C GLY A 69 -2.07 8.72 -4.97
N SER A 70 -1.58 9.72 -4.26
CA SER A 70 -0.68 10.73 -4.78
C SER A 70 0.49 10.87 -3.82
N TYR A 71 1.69 11.02 -4.38
CA TYR A 71 2.90 11.21 -3.58
C TYR A 71 3.08 12.66 -3.21
N ASP A 72 3.68 12.90 -2.04
CA ASP A 72 3.97 14.26 -1.58
C ASP A 72 5.05 14.93 -2.41
N ASN A 73 5.15 16.26 -2.26
CA ASN A 73 6.20 17.08 -2.87
C ASN A 73 6.22 17.02 -4.40
N GLY A 74 5.05 16.86 -5.02
CA GLY A 74 4.97 16.87 -6.48
C GLY A 74 5.58 15.65 -7.15
N LYS A 75 5.77 14.55 -6.41
CA LYS A 75 6.34 13.32 -6.97
C LYS A 75 5.38 12.54 -7.86
N GLY A 76 4.15 13.02 -8.02
CA GLY A 76 3.16 12.42 -8.92
C GLY A 76 2.15 11.55 -8.24
N ASP A 77 1.40 10.79 -9.02
CA ASP A 77 0.35 9.89 -8.55
C ASP A 77 0.83 8.44 -8.63
N TRP A 78 0.10 7.55 -7.94
CA TRP A 78 0.33 6.12 -8.10
C TRP A 78 0.15 5.76 -9.58
N TYR A 79 0.99 4.84 -10.03
CA TYR A 79 0.94 4.37 -11.41
C TYR A 79 -0.43 3.79 -11.77
N GLN A 80 -1.05 3.07 -10.84
CA GLN A 80 -2.37 2.49 -11.02
C GLN A 80 -3.28 2.80 -9.85
N SER A 81 -4.59 2.78 -10.11
CA SER A 81 -5.60 2.70 -9.06
C SER A 81 -5.94 1.24 -8.85
N TYR A 82 -6.39 0.87 -7.65
CA TYR A 82 -6.63 -0.52 -7.29
C TYR A 82 -8.05 -0.73 -6.81
N LEU A 83 -8.64 -1.84 -7.23
CA LEU A 83 -9.92 -2.30 -6.68
C LEU A 83 -9.62 -3.06 -5.40
N VAL A 84 -10.24 -2.65 -4.30
CA VAL A 84 -10.16 -3.41 -3.04
C VAL A 84 -11.20 -4.50 -3.15
N THR A 85 -10.80 -5.65 -3.68
CA THR A 85 -11.72 -6.73 -4.01
C THR A 85 -12.10 -7.57 -2.80
N ARG A 86 -11.29 -7.53 -1.74
CA ARG A 86 -11.57 -8.28 -0.53
C ARG A 86 -10.91 -7.63 0.68
N LEU A 87 -11.69 -7.34 1.70
CA LEU A 87 -11.20 -6.82 2.96
C LEU A 87 -11.88 -7.60 4.08
N LEU A 88 -11.11 -8.43 4.78
CA LEU A 88 -11.63 -9.29 5.82
C LEU A 88 -11.29 -8.75 7.21
N ALA A 89 -12.21 -8.92 8.14
CA ALA A 89 -12.01 -8.55 9.54
C ALA A 89 -10.82 -9.29 10.18
N SER A 90 -10.45 -10.44 9.63
CA SER A 90 -9.29 -11.22 10.09
C SER A 90 -7.96 -10.57 9.75
N GLY A 91 -7.96 -9.50 8.95
CA GLY A 91 -6.73 -8.78 8.62
C GLY A 91 -6.12 -9.17 7.29
N SER A 92 -6.94 -9.56 6.32
CA SER A 92 -6.50 -9.87 4.96
C SER A 92 -7.18 -8.94 3.98
N MET A 93 -6.43 -8.44 3.00
CA MET A 93 -6.94 -7.51 2.00
C MET A 93 -6.33 -7.84 0.63
N ILE A 94 -7.17 -7.83 -0.41
CA ILE A 94 -6.73 -8.11 -1.78
C ILE A 94 -7.01 -6.88 -2.64
N TRP A 95 -5.99 -6.43 -3.37
CA TRP A 95 -6.09 -5.36 -4.34
C TRP A 95 -5.86 -5.92 -5.74
N THR A 96 -6.72 -5.51 -6.68
CA THR A 96 -6.55 -5.82 -8.10
C THR A 96 -6.40 -4.51 -8.85
N ALA A 97 -5.36 -4.37 -9.65
CA ALA A 97 -5.14 -3.14 -10.42
C ALA A 97 -6.32 -2.91 -11.37
N LYS A 98 -6.82 -1.68 -11.41
CA LYS A 98 -8.03 -1.35 -12.17
C LYS A 98 -7.86 -1.63 -13.66
N ASP A 99 -6.70 -1.30 -14.21
CA ASP A 99 -6.43 -1.43 -15.64
C ASP A 99 -5.61 -2.67 -16.01
N ASP A 100 -5.35 -3.53 -15.04
CA ASP A 100 -4.64 -4.79 -15.28
C ASP A 100 -5.11 -5.83 -14.25
N VAL A 101 -6.09 -6.63 -14.64
CA VAL A 101 -6.69 -7.64 -13.75
C VAL A 101 -5.73 -8.78 -13.38
N THR A 102 -4.55 -8.83 -13.99
CA THR A 102 -3.53 -9.82 -13.63
C THR A 102 -2.61 -9.32 -12.53
N ASP A 103 -2.66 -8.02 -12.21
CA ASP A 103 -1.85 -7.43 -11.13
C ASP A 103 -2.66 -7.50 -9.83
N ILE A 104 -2.42 -8.55 -9.06
CA ILE A 104 -3.14 -8.82 -7.81
C ILE A 104 -2.18 -8.82 -6.65
N SER A 105 -2.47 -8.00 -5.64
CA SER A 105 -1.66 -7.89 -4.42
C SER A 105 -2.46 -8.33 -3.22
N ARG A 106 -1.86 -9.13 -2.35
CA ARG A 106 -2.48 -9.56 -1.11
C ARG A 106 -1.72 -8.98 0.07
N TYR A 107 -2.44 -8.23 0.90
CA TYR A 107 -1.90 -7.62 2.10
C TYR A 107 -2.44 -8.30 3.34
N LYS A 108 -1.64 -8.33 4.39
CA LYS A 108 -2.12 -8.75 5.70
C LYS A 108 -1.82 -7.67 6.73
N ARG A 109 -2.70 -7.52 7.69
CA ARG A 109 -2.55 -6.53 8.76
C ARG A 109 -1.43 -6.95 9.70
N CYS A 110 -0.61 -5.98 10.12
CA CYS A 110 0.40 -6.18 11.14
C CYS A 110 0.33 -5.03 12.13
N ASP A 111 0.99 -5.19 13.29
CA ASP A 111 0.91 -4.19 14.35
C ASP A 111 1.69 -2.93 14.01
N GLU A 112 2.88 -3.10 13.43
CA GLU A 112 3.74 -1.97 13.08
C GLU A 112 4.80 -2.41 12.07
N VAL A 113 5.44 -1.43 11.43
CA VAL A 113 6.57 -1.69 10.55
C VAL A 113 7.75 -2.11 11.43
N PRO A 114 8.45 -3.22 11.12
CA PRO A 114 9.60 -3.65 11.90
C PRO A 114 10.65 -2.55 12.06
N ALA A 115 11.25 -2.44 13.25
CA ALA A 115 12.23 -1.40 13.54
C ALA A 115 13.42 -1.41 12.59
N GLU A 116 13.85 -2.59 12.19
CA GLU A 116 14.97 -2.75 11.24
C GLU A 116 14.66 -2.14 9.87
N ILE A 117 13.39 -2.22 9.44
CA ILE A 117 12.96 -1.64 8.18
C ILE A 117 12.87 -0.12 8.29
N LEU A 118 12.38 0.38 9.42
CA LEU A 118 12.36 1.83 9.66
C LEU A 118 13.75 2.43 9.60
N LYS A 119 14.76 1.71 10.07
CA LYS A 119 16.15 2.17 10.01
C LYS A 119 16.75 2.08 8.62
N GLU A 120 16.34 1.08 7.84
CA GLU A 120 16.89 0.86 6.51
C GLU A 120 16.33 1.83 5.48
N CYS A 121 15.06 2.21 5.62
CA CYS A 121 14.39 3.02 4.61
C CYS A 121 14.82 4.48 4.66
N LYS A 122 15.16 5.02 3.50
CA LYS A 122 15.46 6.44 3.34
C LYS A 122 14.19 7.19 3.02
N ASP A 123 14.03 8.35 3.64
CA ASP A 123 12.89 9.23 3.37
C ASP A 123 13.12 10.00 2.06
N LEU A 124 12.28 9.69 1.07
CA LEU A 124 12.35 10.33 -0.24
C LEU A 124 11.56 11.63 -0.33
N THR A 125 10.82 11.98 0.71
CA THR A 125 9.97 13.17 0.70
C THR A 125 10.59 14.37 1.36
N GLU A 126 11.74 14.21 2.02
CA GLU A 126 12.43 15.27 2.76
C GLU A 126 13.42 16.11 1.93
N GLU A 127 13.58 15.81 0.67
CA GLU A 127 14.51 16.56 -0.16
C GLU A 127 13.99 17.91 -0.62
#